data_e4092b2152cc2829c916ccb811b859cb
#
_entry.id   e4092b2152cc2829c916ccb811b859cb
#
_cell.length_a   1.000
_cell.length_b   1.000
_cell.length_c   1.000
_cell.angle_alpha   90.00
_cell.angle_beta   90.00
_cell.angle_gamma   90.00
#
_symmetry.space_group_name_H-M   'P 1'
#
loop_
_entity.id
_entity.type
_entity.pdbx_description
1 polymer ?
#
loop_
_entity_poly.entity_id
_entity_poly.type
_entity_poly.pdbx_seq_one_letter_code
_entity_poly.pdbx_strand_id
1 'polypeptide(L)'
;MITLIKSATIIDSSSPFHQQKKDILIKDGSIKEIDTNIPSKKEYTIVERDNLHISCGWFDTSVSLGEPGYEERETIKNGLQVAAKSGFTAVAVNANSNPIIDNKSAVEFLINKAHGFATNLHPIAALTQGSKGVNMAELFDMQQSGAIAFGDYKKPIEQDNLMKVALLYAQNFNGLVLSFPKNKSISGEGIAHEGINSTKLGLKGIPALAEELQIVRDLFLLEYTGGKLHIPTISSAKSVDLIKEAKKNGLQ
;
A
#
# COMPACT_ATOMS: atom_id res chain seq x y z
N MET A 1 21.92 -17.91 -11.99
CA MET A 1 22.72 -16.68 -12.15
C MET A 1 23.39 -16.35 -10.82
N ILE A 2 24.70 -16.01 -10.83
CA ILE A 2 25.44 -15.66 -9.60
C ILE A 2 25.92 -14.23 -9.71
N THR A 3 25.57 -13.41 -8.73
CA THR A 3 25.96 -11.98 -8.65
C THR A 3 26.76 -11.73 -7.38
N LEU A 4 27.91 -11.09 -7.50
CA LEU A 4 28.73 -10.64 -6.39
C LEU A 4 28.69 -9.11 -6.33
N ILE A 5 28.10 -8.56 -5.27
CA ILE A 5 28.13 -7.13 -4.98
C ILE A 5 29.37 -6.88 -4.11
N LYS A 6 30.29 -6.04 -4.58
CA LYS A 6 31.53 -5.74 -3.89
C LYS A 6 31.43 -4.46 -3.07
N SER A 7 31.97 -4.51 -1.86
CA SER A 7 32.24 -3.32 -1.04
C SER A 7 31.03 -2.41 -0.84
N ALA A 8 29.81 -2.97 -0.68
CA ALA A 8 28.58 -2.21 -0.45
C ALA A 8 28.35 -1.90 1.02
N THR A 9 27.97 -0.68 1.35
CA THR A 9 27.49 -0.30 2.69
C THR A 9 26.05 -0.76 2.86
N ILE A 10 25.78 -1.60 3.86
CA ILE A 10 24.45 -2.17 4.11
C ILE A 10 23.64 -1.20 4.96
N ILE A 11 22.48 -0.76 4.45
CA ILE A 11 21.53 0.13 5.14
C ILE A 11 20.26 -0.66 5.49
N ASP A 12 20.32 -1.36 6.61
CA ASP A 12 19.20 -2.15 7.15
C ASP A 12 19.34 -2.25 8.66
N SER A 13 18.54 -1.51 9.41
CA SER A 13 18.60 -1.47 10.88
C SER A 13 18.26 -2.80 11.56
N SER A 14 17.64 -3.74 10.85
CA SER A 14 17.35 -5.09 11.35
C SER A 14 18.51 -6.08 11.11
N SER A 15 19.45 -5.72 10.24
CA SER A 15 20.59 -6.56 9.90
C SER A 15 21.74 -6.40 10.91
N PRO A 16 22.44 -7.50 11.31
CA PRO A 16 23.66 -7.41 12.10
C PRO A 16 24.81 -6.70 11.36
N PHE A 17 24.69 -6.53 10.04
CA PHE A 17 25.66 -5.84 9.19
C PHE A 17 25.29 -4.38 8.90
N HIS A 18 24.32 -3.81 9.62
CA HIS A 18 23.90 -2.41 9.42
C HIS A 18 25.10 -1.44 9.49
N GLN A 19 25.18 -0.54 8.52
CA GLN A 19 26.27 0.45 8.34
C GLN A 19 27.67 -0.14 8.11
N GLN A 20 27.79 -1.46 7.92
CA GLN A 20 29.06 -2.08 7.58
C GLN A 20 29.23 -2.18 6.06
N LYS A 21 30.50 -2.06 5.62
CA LYS A 21 30.90 -2.26 4.23
C LYS A 21 31.22 -3.74 4.02
N LYS A 22 30.45 -4.45 3.19
CA LYS A 22 30.55 -5.89 2.97
C LYS A 22 30.42 -6.24 1.50
N ASP A 23 30.93 -7.43 1.16
CA ASP A 23 30.64 -8.13 -0.08
C ASP A 23 29.39 -9.00 0.12
N ILE A 24 28.53 -9.12 -0.90
CA ILE A 24 27.31 -9.89 -0.85
C ILE A 24 27.23 -10.82 -2.07
N LEU A 25 27.22 -12.13 -1.83
CA LEU A 25 27.06 -13.15 -2.85
C LEU A 25 25.59 -13.54 -2.98
N ILE A 26 25.04 -13.33 -4.17
CA ILE A 26 23.65 -13.69 -4.53
C ILE A 26 23.70 -14.82 -5.54
N LYS A 27 23.01 -15.93 -5.26
CA LYS A 27 22.84 -17.06 -6.17
C LYS A 27 21.38 -17.43 -6.28
N ASP A 28 20.88 -17.48 -7.52
CA ASP A 28 19.52 -17.88 -7.84
C ASP A 28 18.45 -17.11 -7.03
N GLY A 29 18.61 -15.77 -6.96
CA GLY A 29 17.70 -14.86 -6.27
C GLY A 29 17.79 -14.84 -4.74
N SER A 30 18.76 -15.55 -4.13
CA SER A 30 18.95 -15.63 -2.68
C SER A 30 20.35 -15.18 -2.26
N ILE A 31 20.43 -14.43 -1.17
CA ILE A 31 21.73 -14.11 -0.52
C ILE A 31 22.32 -15.41 0.05
N LYS A 32 23.52 -15.75 -0.37
CA LYS A 32 24.25 -16.95 0.08
C LYS A 32 25.32 -16.63 1.11
N GLU A 33 25.96 -15.49 0.97
CA GLU A 33 27.08 -15.12 1.82
C GLU A 33 27.17 -13.59 1.94
N ILE A 34 27.50 -13.11 3.13
CA ILE A 34 27.83 -11.70 3.40
C ILE A 34 29.14 -11.74 4.19
N ASP A 35 30.23 -11.22 3.61
CA ASP A 35 31.53 -11.17 4.27
C ASP A 35 32.29 -9.91 3.88
N THR A 36 33.43 -9.68 4.52
CA THR A 36 34.31 -8.53 4.27
C THR A 36 35.02 -8.64 2.92
N ASN A 37 35.36 -9.87 2.50
CA ASN A 37 36.04 -10.14 1.24
C ASN A 37 35.66 -11.51 0.68
N ILE A 38 34.82 -11.52 -0.34
CA ILE A 38 34.43 -12.74 -1.08
C ILE A 38 35.25 -12.80 -2.37
N PRO A 39 36.01 -13.88 -2.62
CA PRO A 39 36.80 -14.01 -3.84
C PRO A 39 35.93 -13.97 -5.10
N SER A 40 36.29 -13.13 -6.04
CA SER A 40 35.64 -13.05 -7.36
C SER A 40 35.99 -14.29 -8.20
N LYS A 41 35.00 -14.84 -8.93
CA LYS A 41 35.17 -15.94 -9.89
C LYS A 41 34.73 -15.49 -11.27
N LYS A 42 35.28 -16.12 -12.32
CA LYS A 42 34.99 -15.76 -13.71
C LYS A 42 33.49 -15.85 -14.08
N GLU A 43 32.77 -16.78 -13.44
CA GLU A 43 31.35 -17.01 -13.66
C GLU A 43 30.43 -16.03 -12.92
N TYR A 44 30.97 -15.11 -12.10
CA TYR A 44 30.17 -14.15 -11.34
C TYR A 44 29.95 -12.87 -12.12
N THR A 45 28.73 -12.36 -12.09
CA THR A 45 28.41 -10.98 -12.46
C THR A 45 28.81 -10.08 -11.30
N ILE A 46 29.81 -9.22 -11.50
CA ILE A 46 30.32 -8.35 -10.44
C ILE A 46 29.62 -6.99 -10.52
N VAL A 47 29.09 -6.54 -9.40
CA VAL A 47 28.56 -5.18 -9.21
C VAL A 47 29.47 -4.46 -8.21
N GLU A 48 30.21 -3.49 -8.70
CA GLU A 48 31.12 -2.66 -7.91
C GLU A 48 30.99 -1.19 -8.33
N ARG A 49 30.82 -0.28 -7.39
CA ARG A 49 30.72 1.15 -7.61
C ARG A 49 31.30 1.89 -6.40
N ASP A 50 31.83 3.07 -6.65
CA ASP A 50 32.24 3.96 -5.55
C ASP A 50 31.01 4.34 -4.72
N ASN A 51 31.18 4.32 -3.39
CA ASN A 51 30.15 4.68 -2.43
C ASN A 51 28.83 3.89 -2.61
N LEU A 52 28.94 2.60 -2.98
CA LEU A 52 27.77 1.74 -3.16
C LEU A 52 27.05 1.49 -1.83
N HIS A 53 25.76 1.72 -1.81
CA HIS A 53 24.87 1.39 -0.69
C HIS A 53 23.83 0.37 -1.14
N ILE A 54 23.43 -0.51 -0.23
CA ILE A 54 22.38 -1.51 -0.45
C ILE A 54 21.40 -1.48 0.71
N SER A 55 20.14 -1.55 0.41
CA SER A 55 19.05 -1.68 1.39
C SER A 55 18.07 -2.76 0.96
N CYS A 56 17.12 -3.12 1.83
CA CYS A 56 15.91 -3.81 1.41
C CYS A 56 15.21 -2.99 0.31
N GLY A 57 14.59 -3.66 -0.63
CA GLY A 57 13.79 -3.01 -1.66
C GLY A 57 12.58 -2.31 -1.04
N TRP A 58 12.16 -1.21 -1.64
CA TRP A 58 11.05 -0.42 -1.12
C TRP A 58 9.70 -1.03 -1.51
N PHE A 59 8.71 -0.79 -0.65
CA PHE A 59 7.31 -1.13 -0.90
C PHE A 59 6.47 0.14 -0.96
N ASP A 60 5.85 0.41 -2.11
CA ASP A 60 4.86 1.47 -2.23
C ASP A 60 3.48 0.89 -1.93
N THR A 61 2.87 1.37 -0.85
CA THR A 61 1.60 0.85 -0.33
C THR A 61 0.36 1.42 -0.99
N SER A 62 0.49 2.32 -1.97
CA SER A 62 -0.67 2.99 -2.59
C SER A 62 -0.38 3.50 -4.00
N VAL A 63 -0.30 2.58 -4.96
CA VAL A 63 -0.07 2.91 -6.38
C VAL A 63 -1.40 2.91 -7.15
N SER A 64 -1.53 3.84 -8.09
CA SER A 64 -2.64 3.90 -9.03
C SER A 64 -2.11 3.68 -10.44
N LEU A 65 -2.33 2.48 -10.98
CA LEU A 65 -2.10 2.17 -12.39
C LEU A 65 -3.41 2.31 -13.16
N GLY A 66 -3.33 2.60 -14.46
CA GLY A 66 -4.52 2.83 -15.28
C GLY A 66 -5.15 1.54 -15.82
N GLU A 67 -4.38 0.47 -15.93
CA GLU A 67 -4.83 -0.81 -16.49
C GLU A 67 -5.53 -1.68 -15.45
N PRO A 68 -6.73 -2.24 -15.77
CA PRO A 68 -7.47 -2.10 -17.01
C PRO A 68 -8.29 -0.81 -17.11
N GLY A 69 -8.52 -0.35 -18.35
CA GLY A 69 -9.52 0.66 -18.72
C GLY A 69 -9.08 2.12 -18.77
N TYR A 70 -7.85 2.41 -18.35
CA TYR A 70 -7.23 3.74 -18.42
C TYR A 70 -5.73 3.61 -18.78
N GLU A 71 -5.43 2.72 -19.74
CA GLU A 71 -4.07 2.39 -20.18
C GLU A 71 -3.31 3.61 -20.72
N GLU A 72 -4.04 4.64 -21.18
CA GLU A 72 -3.48 5.92 -21.61
C GLU A 72 -2.78 6.69 -20.49
N ARG A 73 -3.13 6.42 -19.23
CA ARG A 73 -2.48 7.03 -18.07
C ARG A 73 -1.23 6.27 -17.70
N GLU A 74 -1.37 4.94 -17.50
CA GLU A 74 -0.28 4.05 -17.10
C GLU A 74 -0.68 2.60 -17.31
N THR A 75 0.20 1.81 -17.94
CA THR A 75 0.03 0.36 -18.03
C THR A 75 0.71 -0.35 -16.85
N ILE A 76 0.23 -1.55 -16.50
CA ILE A 76 0.88 -2.39 -15.48
C ILE A 76 2.35 -2.63 -15.82
N LYS A 77 2.64 -2.96 -17.10
CA LYS A 77 4.01 -3.21 -17.57
C LYS A 77 4.93 -2.01 -17.32
N ASN A 78 4.52 -0.82 -17.76
CA ASN A 78 5.36 0.37 -17.62
C ASN A 78 5.51 0.77 -16.15
N GLY A 79 4.42 0.77 -15.37
CA GLY A 79 4.46 1.09 -13.94
C GLY A 79 5.39 0.17 -13.15
N LEU A 80 5.36 -1.16 -13.40
CA LEU A 80 6.26 -2.11 -12.73
C LEU A 80 7.73 -1.92 -13.16
N GLN A 81 7.99 -1.57 -14.43
CA GLN A 81 9.34 -1.27 -14.89
C GLN A 81 9.89 0.03 -14.26
N VAL A 82 9.06 1.06 -14.14
CA VAL A 82 9.43 2.32 -13.47
C VAL A 82 9.69 2.08 -11.99
N ALA A 83 8.82 1.31 -11.32
CA ALA A 83 8.99 0.94 -9.92
C ALA A 83 10.32 0.20 -9.69
N ALA A 84 10.63 -0.81 -10.52
CA ALA A 84 11.89 -1.56 -10.44
C ALA A 84 13.13 -0.64 -10.61
N LYS A 85 13.11 0.26 -11.61
CA LYS A 85 14.19 1.22 -11.85
C LYS A 85 14.37 2.21 -10.71
N SER A 86 13.30 2.47 -9.95
CA SER A 86 13.30 3.41 -8.81
C SER A 86 13.60 2.73 -7.47
N GLY A 87 13.88 1.40 -7.47
CA GLY A 87 14.25 0.65 -6.25
C GLY A 87 13.07 0.02 -5.50
N PHE A 88 11.87 0.06 -6.06
CA PHE A 88 10.71 -0.62 -5.47
C PHE A 88 10.67 -2.09 -5.88
N THR A 89 10.67 -2.98 -4.93
CA THR A 89 10.54 -4.44 -5.13
C THR A 89 9.11 -4.91 -5.03
N ALA A 90 8.22 -4.09 -4.48
CA ALA A 90 6.80 -4.37 -4.35
C ALA A 90 5.97 -3.08 -4.45
N VAL A 91 4.76 -3.19 -4.99
CA VAL A 91 3.77 -2.11 -5.06
C VAL A 91 2.38 -2.65 -4.73
N ALA A 92 1.61 -1.91 -3.94
CA ALA A 92 0.20 -2.20 -3.69
C ALA A 92 -0.67 -1.34 -4.62
N VAL A 93 -1.44 -1.98 -5.49
CA VAL A 93 -2.23 -1.31 -6.55
C VAL A 93 -3.68 -1.18 -6.13
N ASN A 94 -4.18 0.05 -6.12
CA ASN A 94 -5.55 0.38 -5.73
C ASN A 94 -6.60 -0.05 -6.75
N ALA A 95 -7.82 -0.35 -6.28
CA ALA A 95 -8.97 -0.76 -7.08
C ALA A 95 -9.66 0.43 -7.77
N ASN A 96 -8.94 1.22 -8.56
CA ASN A 96 -9.46 2.41 -9.24
C ASN A 96 -9.40 2.34 -10.76
N SER A 97 -9.36 1.14 -11.29
CA SER A 97 -9.43 0.81 -12.73
C SER A 97 -10.88 0.76 -13.25
N ASN A 98 -11.04 0.48 -14.53
CA ASN A 98 -12.35 0.25 -15.16
C ASN A 98 -12.31 -0.99 -16.07
N PRO A 99 -12.97 -2.10 -15.65
CA PRO A 99 -13.82 -2.24 -14.46
C PRO A 99 -13.03 -2.15 -13.14
N ILE A 100 -13.75 -1.87 -12.06
CA ILE A 100 -13.21 -1.89 -10.69
C ILE A 100 -12.74 -3.30 -10.33
N ILE A 101 -11.68 -3.42 -9.55
CA ILE A 101 -11.18 -4.71 -9.04
C ILE A 101 -12.00 -5.11 -7.80
N ASP A 102 -13.18 -5.67 -8.01
CA ASP A 102 -14.16 -6.02 -6.98
C ASP A 102 -14.59 -7.49 -6.98
N ASN A 103 -13.89 -8.32 -7.73
CA ASN A 103 -14.14 -9.76 -7.84
C ASN A 103 -12.85 -10.55 -8.09
N LYS A 104 -12.93 -11.86 -7.89
CA LYS A 104 -11.83 -12.81 -8.05
C LYS A 104 -11.10 -12.67 -9.39
N SER A 105 -11.83 -12.69 -10.51
CA SER A 105 -11.24 -12.68 -11.85
C SER A 105 -10.45 -11.40 -12.14
N ALA A 106 -10.91 -10.27 -11.60
CA ALA A 106 -10.21 -9.00 -11.73
C ALA A 106 -8.89 -8.98 -10.94
N VAL A 107 -8.85 -9.61 -9.75
CA VAL A 107 -7.62 -9.79 -8.98
C VAL A 107 -6.63 -10.69 -9.73
N GLU A 108 -7.11 -11.85 -10.24
CA GLU A 108 -6.30 -12.78 -11.02
C GLU A 108 -5.72 -12.13 -12.30
N PHE A 109 -6.49 -11.25 -12.94
CA PHE A 109 -5.99 -10.47 -14.08
C PHE A 109 -4.75 -9.66 -13.72
N LEU A 110 -4.78 -8.90 -12.62
CA LEU A 110 -3.64 -8.09 -12.17
C LEU A 110 -2.42 -8.96 -11.87
N ILE A 111 -2.60 -10.05 -11.13
CA ILE A 111 -1.52 -10.98 -10.76
C ILE A 111 -0.88 -11.59 -12.01
N ASN A 112 -1.70 -12.07 -12.96
CA ASN A 112 -1.21 -12.68 -14.18
C ASN A 112 -0.46 -11.68 -15.07
N LYS A 113 -0.95 -10.44 -15.18
CA LYS A 113 -0.28 -9.37 -15.93
C LYS A 113 1.05 -8.96 -15.32
N ALA A 114 1.19 -9.07 -14.00
CA ALA A 114 2.42 -8.73 -13.28
C ALA A 114 3.44 -9.87 -13.25
N HIS A 115 3.10 -11.05 -13.77
CA HIS A 115 4.00 -12.19 -13.73
C HIS A 115 5.29 -11.94 -14.53
N GLY A 116 6.44 -12.26 -13.92
CA GLY A 116 7.76 -12.16 -14.56
C GLY A 116 8.42 -10.78 -14.48
N PHE A 117 7.82 -9.80 -13.83
CA PHE A 117 8.47 -8.51 -13.54
C PHE A 117 9.32 -8.58 -12.27
N ALA A 118 10.32 -7.70 -12.18
CA ALA A 118 11.20 -7.61 -11.00
C ALA A 118 10.51 -7.01 -9.77
N THR A 119 9.46 -6.19 -9.97
CA THR A 119 8.63 -5.64 -8.91
C THR A 119 7.36 -6.48 -8.76
N ASN A 120 7.07 -6.93 -7.55
CA ASN A 120 5.84 -7.65 -7.23
C ASN A 120 4.65 -6.69 -7.17
N LEU A 121 3.55 -7.07 -7.81
CA LEU A 121 2.29 -6.35 -7.72
C LEU A 121 1.38 -7.05 -6.71
N HIS A 122 0.86 -6.27 -5.76
CA HIS A 122 -0.09 -6.71 -4.75
C HIS A 122 -1.41 -5.96 -4.92
N PRO A 123 -2.51 -6.61 -5.34
CA PRO A 123 -3.79 -5.95 -5.49
C PRO A 123 -4.39 -5.52 -4.14
N ILE A 124 -4.82 -4.26 -4.05
CA ILE A 124 -5.82 -3.81 -3.09
C ILE A 124 -7.16 -3.89 -3.82
N ALA A 125 -8.03 -4.81 -3.42
CA ALA A 125 -9.33 -4.95 -4.05
C ALA A 125 -10.37 -4.00 -3.45
N ALA A 126 -11.47 -3.76 -4.16
CA ALA A 126 -12.55 -2.95 -3.63
C ALA A 126 -13.23 -3.63 -2.44
N LEU A 127 -13.58 -2.86 -1.42
CA LEU A 127 -14.38 -3.32 -0.29
C LEU A 127 -15.83 -3.56 -0.70
N THR A 128 -16.32 -2.71 -1.62
CA THR A 128 -17.71 -2.76 -2.08
C THR A 128 -17.80 -2.94 -3.59
N GLN A 129 -18.87 -3.58 -4.05
CA GLN A 129 -19.15 -3.81 -5.47
C GLN A 129 -19.16 -2.49 -6.24
N GLY A 130 -18.31 -2.40 -7.27
CA GLY A 130 -18.10 -1.19 -8.07
C GLY A 130 -17.59 0.02 -7.26
N SER A 131 -17.07 -0.16 -6.05
CA SER A 131 -16.70 0.92 -5.12
C SER A 131 -17.84 1.91 -4.91
N LYS A 132 -19.07 1.40 -4.69
CA LYS A 132 -20.29 2.22 -4.53
C LYS A 132 -20.67 2.46 -3.07
N GLY A 133 -20.03 1.78 -2.10
CA GLY A 133 -20.32 1.92 -0.68
C GLY A 133 -21.66 1.34 -0.23
N VAL A 134 -22.26 0.43 -1.02
CA VAL A 134 -23.63 -0.12 -0.76
C VAL A 134 -23.57 -1.60 -0.40
N ASN A 135 -23.05 -2.44 -1.29
CA ASN A 135 -22.95 -3.88 -1.10
C ASN A 135 -21.49 -4.29 -0.97
N MET A 136 -21.18 -5.14 0.00
CA MET A 136 -19.84 -5.69 0.16
C MET A 136 -19.47 -6.58 -1.04
N ALA A 137 -18.21 -6.53 -1.46
CA ALA A 137 -17.66 -7.42 -2.47
C ALA A 137 -17.29 -8.81 -1.89
N GLU A 138 -16.82 -9.71 -2.73
CA GLU A 138 -16.46 -11.09 -2.35
C GLU A 138 -15.03 -11.14 -1.76
N LEU A 139 -14.85 -10.55 -0.57
CA LEU A 139 -13.53 -10.30 0.02
C LEU A 139 -12.68 -11.56 0.17
N PHE A 140 -13.28 -12.66 0.64
CA PHE A 140 -12.56 -13.92 0.85
C PHE A 140 -12.02 -14.49 -0.46
N ASP A 141 -12.84 -14.55 -1.50
CA ASP A 141 -12.43 -15.09 -2.80
C ASP A 141 -11.34 -14.24 -3.45
N MET A 142 -11.43 -12.92 -3.29
CA MET A 142 -10.40 -12.00 -3.76
C MET A 142 -9.08 -12.18 -3.01
N GLN A 143 -9.11 -12.42 -1.69
CA GLN A 143 -7.90 -12.70 -0.93
C GLN A 143 -7.25 -14.02 -1.36
N GLN A 144 -8.06 -15.07 -1.55
CA GLN A 144 -7.54 -16.35 -2.05
C GLN A 144 -6.86 -16.22 -3.42
N SER A 145 -7.25 -15.21 -4.19
CA SER A 145 -6.65 -14.89 -5.50
C SER A 145 -5.47 -13.91 -5.41
N GLY A 146 -5.08 -13.47 -4.22
CA GLY A 146 -3.88 -12.66 -4.00
C GLY A 146 -4.11 -11.19 -3.65
N ALA A 147 -5.36 -10.75 -3.40
CA ALA A 147 -5.59 -9.43 -2.84
C ALA A 147 -5.06 -9.35 -1.39
N ILE A 148 -4.33 -8.28 -1.08
CA ILE A 148 -3.70 -8.10 0.24
C ILE A 148 -4.52 -7.25 1.20
N ALA A 149 -5.46 -6.46 0.68
CA ALA A 149 -6.31 -5.56 1.46
C ALA A 149 -7.56 -5.16 0.67
N PHE A 150 -8.54 -4.53 1.34
CA PHE A 150 -9.84 -4.20 0.76
C PHE A 150 -10.24 -2.77 1.11
N GLY A 151 -10.47 -1.95 0.07
CA GLY A 151 -10.90 -0.56 0.25
C GLY A 151 -11.36 0.09 -1.04
N ASP A 152 -12.21 1.08 -0.95
CA ASP A 152 -12.78 1.77 -2.11
C ASP A 152 -11.93 2.98 -2.56
N TYR A 153 -10.60 2.89 -2.36
CA TYR A 153 -9.62 3.92 -2.68
C TYR A 153 -9.99 5.27 -2.03
N LYS A 154 -10.18 6.36 -2.81
CA LYS A 154 -10.51 7.70 -2.30
C LYS A 154 -12.01 7.91 -2.05
N LYS A 155 -12.77 6.83 -1.84
CA LYS A 155 -14.20 6.87 -1.52
C LYS A 155 -14.43 6.38 -0.09
N PRO A 156 -15.00 7.20 0.80
CA PRO A 156 -15.30 6.77 2.17
C PRO A 156 -16.49 5.79 2.19
N ILE A 157 -16.46 4.87 3.14
CA ILE A 157 -17.62 4.03 3.47
C ILE A 157 -18.50 4.81 4.44
N GLU A 158 -19.65 5.30 3.98
CA GLU A 158 -20.54 6.15 4.78
C GLU A 158 -21.45 5.34 5.69
N GLN A 159 -21.81 4.11 5.30
CA GLN A 159 -22.71 3.25 6.07
C GLN A 159 -21.95 2.58 7.22
N ASP A 160 -22.26 2.94 8.46
CA ASP A 160 -21.61 2.40 9.67
C ASP A 160 -21.76 0.89 9.79
N ASN A 161 -22.97 0.36 9.51
CA ASN A 161 -23.21 -1.07 9.57
C ASN A 161 -22.43 -1.85 8.51
N LEU A 162 -22.25 -1.30 7.32
CA LEU A 162 -21.44 -1.93 6.27
C LEU A 162 -19.98 -2.03 6.71
N MET A 163 -19.41 -0.94 7.24
CA MET A 163 -18.04 -0.95 7.77
C MET A 163 -17.89 -1.96 8.93
N LYS A 164 -18.84 -1.97 9.88
CA LYS A 164 -18.85 -2.93 10.97
C LYS A 164 -18.86 -4.39 10.46
N VAL A 165 -19.74 -4.71 9.51
CA VAL A 165 -19.84 -6.07 8.95
C VAL A 165 -18.57 -6.43 8.18
N ALA A 166 -17.99 -5.50 7.42
CA ALA A 166 -16.74 -5.72 6.70
C ALA A 166 -15.59 -6.05 7.65
N LEU A 167 -15.43 -5.29 8.74
CA LEU A 167 -14.42 -5.55 9.78
C LEU A 167 -14.63 -6.93 10.46
N LEU A 168 -15.86 -7.28 10.81
CA LEU A 168 -16.18 -8.58 11.39
C LEU A 168 -15.92 -9.73 10.41
N TYR A 169 -16.30 -9.57 9.15
CA TYR A 169 -16.13 -10.61 8.13
C TYR A 169 -14.66 -10.84 7.79
N ALA A 170 -13.90 -9.76 7.65
CA ALA A 170 -12.48 -9.82 7.30
C ALA A 170 -11.63 -10.58 8.33
N GLN A 171 -12.05 -10.65 9.60
CA GLN A 171 -11.35 -11.42 10.63
C GLN A 171 -11.27 -12.92 10.34
N ASN A 172 -12.30 -13.49 9.69
CA ASN A 172 -12.35 -14.93 9.40
C ASN A 172 -11.16 -15.42 8.56
N PHE A 173 -10.51 -14.51 7.85
CA PHE A 173 -9.38 -14.81 6.98
C PHE A 173 -8.19 -13.84 7.20
N ASN A 174 -8.15 -13.15 8.35
CA ASN A 174 -7.10 -12.21 8.72
C ASN A 174 -6.94 -11.03 7.73
N GLY A 175 -8.05 -10.61 7.08
CA GLY A 175 -8.09 -9.56 6.06
C GLY A 175 -7.86 -8.17 6.63
N LEU A 176 -7.26 -7.29 5.82
CA LEU A 176 -7.03 -5.88 6.14
C LEU A 176 -8.07 -5.00 5.43
N VAL A 177 -8.83 -4.23 6.19
CA VAL A 177 -9.79 -3.24 5.65
C VAL A 177 -9.13 -1.87 5.57
N LEU A 178 -9.31 -1.15 4.46
CA LEU A 178 -8.87 0.23 4.28
C LEU A 178 -10.07 1.17 4.35
N SER A 179 -9.96 2.24 5.12
CA SER A 179 -10.98 3.31 5.17
C SER A 179 -10.38 4.65 4.77
N PHE A 180 -10.92 5.26 3.72
CA PHE A 180 -10.56 6.63 3.34
C PHE A 180 -11.24 7.62 4.30
N PRO A 181 -10.48 8.40 5.07
CA PRO A 181 -11.01 9.18 6.20
C PRO A 181 -11.63 10.51 5.74
N LYS A 182 -12.81 10.46 5.14
CA LYS A 182 -13.54 11.65 4.70
C LYS A 182 -15.02 11.54 5.01
N ASN A 183 -15.51 12.25 6.00
CA ASN A 183 -16.94 12.38 6.24
C ASN A 183 -17.57 13.30 5.20
N LYS A 184 -18.41 12.75 4.31
CA LYS A 184 -19.00 13.50 3.20
C LYS A 184 -19.99 14.58 3.66
N SER A 185 -20.74 14.35 4.73
CA SER A 185 -21.70 15.33 5.23
C SER A 185 -21.03 16.60 5.75
N ILE A 186 -19.82 16.47 6.31
CA ILE A 186 -19.00 17.60 6.77
C ILE A 186 -18.23 18.24 5.61
N SER A 187 -17.59 17.44 4.76
CA SER A 187 -16.77 17.97 3.67
C SER A 187 -17.59 18.62 2.55
N GLY A 188 -18.82 18.18 2.35
CA GLY A 188 -19.69 18.63 1.25
C GLY A 188 -18.94 18.64 -0.08
N GLU A 189 -19.13 19.70 -0.84
CA GLU A 189 -18.47 19.97 -2.13
C GLU A 189 -17.16 20.77 -1.98
N GLY A 190 -16.48 20.69 -0.82
CA GLY A 190 -15.21 21.36 -0.60
C GLY A 190 -14.10 20.77 -1.50
N ILE A 191 -13.21 21.65 -1.98
CA ILE A 191 -12.13 21.29 -2.91
C ILE A 191 -10.72 21.59 -2.38
N ALA A 192 -10.62 22.28 -1.25
CA ALA A 192 -9.36 22.65 -0.62
C ALA A 192 -9.49 22.51 0.90
N HIS A 193 -8.36 22.41 1.60
CA HIS A 193 -8.37 22.49 3.06
C HIS A 193 -8.93 23.83 3.54
N GLU A 194 -9.83 23.81 4.52
CA GLU A 194 -10.40 25.00 5.12
C GLU A 194 -9.34 25.80 5.87
N GLY A 195 -9.17 27.07 5.52
CA GLY A 195 -8.20 27.94 6.14
C GLY A 195 -8.08 29.30 5.43
N ILE A 196 -7.10 30.10 5.87
CA ILE A 196 -6.88 31.45 5.33
C ILE A 196 -6.68 31.43 3.81
N ASN A 197 -5.98 30.45 3.27
CA ASN A 197 -5.69 30.37 1.84
C ASN A 197 -6.94 30.04 1.01
N SER A 198 -7.75 29.06 1.43
CA SER A 198 -9.01 28.75 0.74
C SER A 198 -9.97 29.94 0.76
N THR A 199 -10.07 30.63 1.90
CA THR A 199 -10.89 31.84 2.03
C THR A 199 -10.41 32.95 1.11
N LYS A 200 -9.10 33.24 1.07
CA LYS A 200 -8.52 34.26 0.17
C LYS A 200 -8.75 33.97 -1.31
N LEU A 201 -8.76 32.70 -1.69
CA LEU A 201 -8.95 32.26 -3.06
C LEU A 201 -10.44 32.06 -3.42
N GLY A 202 -11.37 32.28 -2.49
CA GLY A 202 -12.80 32.03 -2.70
C GLY A 202 -13.15 30.56 -2.92
N LEU A 203 -12.29 29.63 -2.44
CA LEU A 203 -12.49 28.20 -2.58
C LEU A 203 -13.31 27.66 -1.41
N LYS A 204 -14.23 26.73 -1.70
CA LYS A 204 -14.99 26.02 -0.67
C LYS A 204 -14.05 25.11 0.13
N GLY A 205 -13.94 25.37 1.43
CA GLY A 205 -13.06 24.63 2.33
C GLY A 205 -13.61 23.28 2.76
N ILE A 206 -12.72 22.33 3.06
CA ILE A 206 -13.00 21.08 3.76
C ILE A 206 -12.35 21.22 5.15
N PRO A 207 -13.14 21.26 6.23
CA PRO A 207 -12.57 21.34 7.58
C PRO A 207 -11.85 20.05 7.96
N ALA A 208 -10.79 20.15 8.76
CA ALA A 208 -10.08 18.99 9.32
C ALA A 208 -11.03 18.04 10.06
N LEU A 209 -12.11 18.56 10.63
CA LEU A 209 -13.17 17.80 11.28
C LEU A 209 -13.74 16.68 10.38
N ALA A 210 -13.78 16.86 9.05
CA ALA A 210 -14.28 15.85 8.13
C ALA A 210 -13.43 14.58 8.14
N GLU A 211 -12.11 14.72 8.31
CA GLU A 211 -11.17 13.61 8.47
C GLU A 211 -11.25 13.01 9.89
N GLU A 212 -11.18 13.88 10.89
CA GLU A 212 -11.12 13.48 12.30
C GLU A 212 -12.37 12.71 12.74
N LEU A 213 -13.56 13.17 12.37
CA LEU A 213 -14.82 12.51 12.70
C LEU A 213 -14.94 11.13 12.03
N GLN A 214 -14.51 11.00 10.78
CA GLN A 214 -14.48 9.70 10.10
C GLN A 214 -13.55 8.72 10.83
N ILE A 215 -12.36 9.18 11.23
CA ILE A 215 -11.39 8.36 11.96
C ILE A 215 -11.95 7.94 13.32
N VAL A 216 -12.55 8.85 14.08
CA VAL A 216 -13.17 8.52 15.38
C VAL A 216 -14.22 7.43 15.20
N ARG A 217 -15.12 7.58 14.23
CA ARG A 217 -16.14 6.56 13.94
C ARG A 217 -15.50 5.20 13.62
N ASP A 218 -14.49 5.18 12.76
CA ASP A 218 -13.83 3.95 12.32
C ASP A 218 -13.07 3.27 13.47
N LEU A 219 -12.45 4.03 14.35
CA LEU A 219 -11.77 3.50 15.53
C LEU A 219 -12.75 2.89 16.54
N PHE A 220 -13.93 3.50 16.77
CA PHE A 220 -14.98 2.89 17.60
C PHE A 220 -15.49 1.57 17.01
N LEU A 221 -15.68 1.51 15.69
CA LEU A 221 -16.07 0.27 15.02
C LEU A 221 -14.98 -0.79 15.11
N LEU A 222 -13.71 -0.39 14.97
CA LEU A 222 -12.55 -1.28 15.09
C LEU A 222 -12.44 -1.86 16.52
N GLU A 223 -12.59 -1.02 17.54
CA GLU A 223 -12.57 -1.44 18.95
C GLU A 223 -13.68 -2.46 19.24
N TYR A 224 -14.89 -2.19 18.74
CA TYR A 224 -16.03 -3.10 18.91
C TYR A 224 -15.85 -4.44 18.17
N THR A 225 -15.25 -4.42 16.98
CA THR A 225 -15.13 -5.61 16.12
C THR A 225 -13.86 -6.41 16.36
N GLY A 226 -12.75 -5.77 16.74
CA GLY A 226 -11.43 -6.40 16.90
C GLY A 226 -10.73 -6.75 15.58
N GLY A 227 -11.16 -6.18 14.45
CA GLY A 227 -10.57 -6.42 13.12
C GLY A 227 -9.24 -5.70 12.89
N LYS A 228 -8.86 -5.59 11.62
CA LYS A 228 -7.68 -4.84 11.17
C LYS A 228 -8.08 -3.68 10.27
N LEU A 229 -7.62 -2.49 10.59
CA LEU A 229 -7.95 -1.29 9.85
C LEU A 229 -6.70 -0.50 9.45
N HIS A 230 -6.58 -0.16 8.18
CA HIS A 230 -5.59 0.79 7.69
C HIS A 230 -6.26 2.07 7.24
N ILE A 231 -5.77 3.20 7.71
CA ILE A 231 -6.19 4.54 7.28
C ILE A 231 -5.09 5.08 6.37
N PRO A 232 -5.26 5.03 5.04
CA PRO A 232 -4.17 5.22 4.09
C PRO A 232 -3.69 6.65 3.96
N THR A 233 -4.51 7.63 4.35
CA THR A 233 -4.21 9.06 4.12
C THR A 233 -4.74 9.89 5.27
N ILE A 234 -3.86 10.61 5.94
CA ILE A 234 -4.20 11.55 7.01
C ILE A 234 -3.49 12.89 6.77
N SER A 235 -4.10 13.97 7.20
CA SER A 235 -3.58 15.33 7.04
C SER A 235 -3.72 16.20 8.28
N SER A 236 -4.55 15.78 9.27
CA SER A 236 -4.76 16.50 10.51
C SER A 236 -3.82 16.01 11.63
N ALA A 237 -3.25 16.93 12.39
CA ALA A 237 -2.47 16.60 13.59
C ALA A 237 -3.28 15.79 14.60
N LYS A 238 -4.56 16.14 14.80
CA LYS A 238 -5.46 15.43 15.69
C LYS A 238 -5.74 13.99 15.22
N SER A 239 -5.77 13.74 13.91
CA SER A 239 -5.86 12.40 13.35
C SER A 239 -4.66 11.53 13.76
N VAL A 240 -3.45 12.11 13.78
CA VAL A 240 -2.24 11.41 14.26
C VAL A 240 -2.39 11.02 15.73
N ASP A 241 -2.88 11.93 16.57
CA ASP A 241 -3.07 11.66 18.01
C ASP A 241 -4.12 10.56 18.24
N LEU A 242 -5.25 10.60 17.52
CA LEU A 242 -6.30 9.57 17.59
C LEU A 242 -5.76 8.18 17.22
N ILE A 243 -5.02 8.08 16.12
CA ILE A 243 -4.45 6.80 15.65
C ILE A 243 -3.35 6.32 16.61
N LYS A 244 -2.52 7.23 17.13
CA LYS A 244 -1.49 6.91 18.11
C LYS A 244 -2.09 6.34 19.40
N GLU A 245 -3.18 6.93 19.90
CA GLU A 245 -3.91 6.44 21.05
C GLU A 245 -4.51 5.04 20.78
N ALA A 246 -5.16 4.85 19.62
CA ALA A 246 -5.71 3.56 19.21
C ALA A 246 -4.64 2.46 19.19
N LYS A 247 -3.47 2.74 18.58
CA LYS A 247 -2.33 1.80 18.58
C LYS A 247 -1.82 1.49 19.98
N LYS A 248 -1.74 2.49 20.87
CA LYS A 248 -1.34 2.31 22.26
C LYS A 248 -2.30 1.40 23.03
N ASN A 249 -3.59 1.46 22.69
CA ASN A 249 -4.65 0.60 23.25
C ASN A 249 -4.70 -0.79 22.59
N GLY A 250 -3.78 -1.11 21.67
CA GLY A 250 -3.65 -2.44 21.05
C GLY A 250 -4.56 -2.67 19.83
N LEU A 251 -5.23 -1.65 19.31
CA LEU A 251 -6.00 -1.77 18.06
C LEU A 251 -5.05 -1.99 16.86
N GLN A 252 -5.45 -2.85 15.92
CA GLN A 252 -4.65 -3.28 14.78
C GLN A 252 -5.05 -2.58 13.48
#